data_6c39fbd907f963a8a22854217c79705e
#
_entry.id   6c39fbd907f963a8a22854217c79705e
#
_cell.length_a   1.000
_cell.length_b   1.000
_cell.length_c   1.000
_cell.angle_alpha   90.00
_cell.angle_beta   90.00
_cell.angle_gamma   90.00
#
_symmetry.space_group_name_H-M   'P 1'
#
loop_
_entity.id
_entity.type
_entity.pdbx_description
1 polymer ?
#
loop_
_entity_poly.entity_id
_entity_poly.type
_entity_poly.pdbx_seq_one_letter_code
_entity_poly.pdbx_strand_id
1 'polypeptide(L)'
;EPQLLNIFGGKITTYRRLAESMLEKIEAVLGAKGQPWTASATLPGGNFDKNGFDGLLAKIRQQYPFLSEAHARRLVRLYGTRTDIILGKATSMGDLGTVFGADLTEAEVRYLMASEWAVEAEDVLWRRTKLGLKFNAAGVEALGTFMANRQGDGKRQAGAAGMANQA
;
A
#
# COMPACT_ATOMS: atom_id res chain seq x y z
N GLU A 1 24.17 -27.57 6.87
CA GLU A 1 22.72 -27.86 6.80
C GLU A 1 21.92 -26.57 6.82
N PRO A 2 20.77 -26.51 6.14
CA PRO A 2 19.93 -25.32 6.16
C PRO A 2 19.37 -25.12 7.58
N GLN A 3 19.39 -23.86 8.04
CA GLN A 3 18.89 -23.47 9.34
C GLN A 3 17.38 -23.16 9.24
N LEU A 4 16.58 -23.68 10.16
CA LEU A 4 15.15 -23.44 10.26
C LEU A 4 14.85 -22.62 11.51
N LEU A 5 14.16 -21.49 11.35
CA LEU A 5 13.73 -20.64 12.44
C LEU A 5 12.20 -20.59 12.49
N ASN A 6 11.61 -21.12 13.57
CA ASN A 6 10.17 -21.14 13.78
C ASN A 6 9.74 -20.02 14.73
N ILE A 7 8.60 -19.39 14.42
CA ILE A 7 7.94 -18.40 15.29
C ILE A 7 6.63 -19.00 15.80
N PHE A 8 6.47 -19.03 17.11
CA PHE A 8 5.25 -19.52 17.76
C PHE A 8 4.57 -18.35 18.49
N GLY A 9 3.41 -17.94 18.01
CA GLY A 9 2.60 -16.91 18.63
C GLY A 9 3.15 -15.49 18.39
N GLY A 10 2.64 -14.57 19.18
CA GLY A 10 3.02 -13.15 19.15
C GLY A 10 1.80 -12.23 19.30
N LYS A 11 1.99 -11.13 20.03
CA LYS A 11 0.99 -10.07 20.14
C LYS A 11 1.30 -8.99 19.11
N ILE A 12 0.25 -8.41 18.53
CA ILE A 12 0.42 -7.29 17.59
C ILE A 12 1.15 -6.11 18.25
N THR A 13 1.00 -5.92 19.56
CA THR A 13 1.67 -4.85 20.30
C THR A 13 3.17 -5.08 20.51
N THR A 14 3.67 -6.30 20.31
CA THR A 14 5.08 -6.67 20.51
C THR A 14 5.78 -7.07 19.19
N TYR A 15 5.11 -6.90 18.05
CA TYR A 15 5.61 -7.34 16.73
C TYR A 15 7.03 -6.85 16.42
N ARG A 16 7.34 -5.58 16.73
CA ARG A 16 8.65 -4.99 16.46
C ARG A 16 9.76 -5.69 17.25
N ARG A 17 9.55 -5.91 18.54
CA ARG A 17 10.54 -6.60 19.40
C ARG A 17 10.70 -8.06 19.00
N LEU A 18 9.61 -8.70 18.59
CA LEU A 18 9.67 -10.07 18.06
C LEU A 18 10.50 -10.12 16.77
N ALA A 19 10.27 -9.18 15.86
CA ALA A 19 11.04 -9.08 14.61
C ALA A 19 12.54 -8.81 14.87
N GLU A 20 12.88 -7.93 15.79
CA GLU A 20 14.28 -7.68 16.20
C GLU A 20 14.92 -8.94 16.77
N SER A 21 14.24 -9.64 17.68
CA SER A 21 14.75 -10.88 18.28
C SER A 21 14.93 -12.01 17.24
N MET A 22 14.09 -12.02 16.21
CA MET A 22 14.25 -12.94 15.06
C MET A 22 15.48 -12.59 14.24
N LEU A 23 15.71 -11.29 13.96
CA LEU A 23 16.88 -10.83 13.21
C LEU A 23 18.17 -11.16 13.94
N GLU A 24 18.26 -11.01 15.25
CA GLU A 24 19.42 -11.41 16.05
C GLU A 24 19.81 -12.87 15.82
N LYS A 25 18.81 -13.77 15.72
CA LYS A 25 19.06 -15.19 15.43
C LYS A 25 19.49 -15.44 13.99
N ILE A 26 18.95 -14.69 13.04
CA ILE A 26 19.33 -14.77 11.62
C ILE A 26 20.74 -14.21 11.43
N GLU A 27 21.08 -13.12 12.09
CA GLU A 27 22.41 -12.48 12.04
C GLU A 27 23.51 -13.39 12.61
N ALA A 28 23.18 -14.25 13.55
CA ALA A 28 24.13 -15.25 14.05
C ALA A 28 24.59 -16.24 12.97
N VAL A 29 23.78 -16.45 11.92
CA VAL A 29 24.07 -17.35 10.81
C VAL A 29 24.61 -16.61 9.58
N LEU A 30 23.99 -15.47 9.22
CA LEU A 30 24.27 -14.73 7.98
C LEU A 30 25.16 -13.49 8.18
N GLY A 31 25.53 -13.18 9.42
CA GLY A 31 26.23 -11.95 9.79
C GLY A 31 25.28 -10.74 9.83
N ALA A 32 25.62 -9.76 10.65
CA ALA A 32 24.87 -8.51 10.76
C ALA A 32 24.96 -7.69 9.48
N LYS A 33 23.83 -7.10 9.02
CA LYS A 33 23.72 -6.27 7.80
C LYS A 33 23.54 -4.78 8.09
N GLY A 34 23.31 -4.41 9.34
CA GLY A 34 23.12 -3.03 9.75
C GLY A 34 22.86 -2.88 11.25
N GLN A 35 22.60 -1.67 11.68
CA GLN A 35 22.25 -1.37 13.07
C GLN A 35 20.73 -1.37 13.28
N PRO A 36 20.23 -1.71 14.47
CA PRO A 36 18.83 -1.59 14.81
C PRO A 36 18.32 -0.15 14.63
N TRP A 37 17.21 0.02 13.90
CA TRP A 37 16.65 1.35 13.59
C TRP A 37 15.13 1.42 13.79
N THR A 38 14.46 0.30 13.93
CA THR A 38 12.98 0.23 13.96
C THR A 38 12.35 0.93 15.16
N ALA A 39 13.10 1.13 16.26
CA ALA A 39 12.58 1.78 17.46
C ALA A 39 12.25 3.26 17.26
N SER A 40 12.98 3.94 16.37
CA SER A 40 12.84 5.38 16.10
C SER A 40 12.17 5.67 14.75
N ALA A 41 11.97 4.65 13.92
CA ALA A 41 11.35 4.82 12.61
C ALA A 41 9.83 4.91 12.72
N THR A 42 9.25 5.83 11.96
CA THR A 42 7.81 5.91 11.78
C THR A 42 7.32 4.83 10.82
N LEU A 43 6.11 4.31 11.03
CA LEU A 43 5.46 3.45 10.05
C LEU A 43 5.17 4.23 8.76
N PRO A 44 5.15 3.56 7.60
CA PRO A 44 4.77 4.19 6.34
C PRO A 44 3.44 4.92 6.45
N GLY A 45 3.42 6.21 6.06
CA GLY A 45 2.24 7.06 6.18
C GLY A 45 2.10 7.79 7.53
N GLY A 46 2.86 7.37 8.57
CA GLY A 46 2.75 7.92 9.93
C GLY A 46 3.66 9.12 10.23
N ASN A 47 4.36 9.67 9.23
CA ASN A 47 5.32 10.75 9.44
C ASN A 47 4.63 12.12 9.57
N PHE A 48 3.83 12.29 10.63
CA PHE A 48 3.19 13.55 11.05
C PHE A 48 2.86 13.48 12.54
N ASP A 49 2.60 14.62 13.17
CA ASP A 49 2.29 14.68 14.59
C ASP A 49 1.05 13.85 14.93
N LYS A 50 1.04 13.22 16.10
CA LYS A 50 -0.08 12.38 16.56
C LYS A 50 -1.44 13.12 16.57
N ASN A 51 -1.43 14.44 16.72
CA ASN A 51 -2.62 15.31 16.65
C ASN A 51 -2.69 16.06 15.31
N GLY A 52 -1.83 15.73 14.34
CA GLY A 52 -1.67 16.46 13.08
C GLY A 52 -2.62 16.06 11.95
N PHE A 53 -3.63 15.22 12.23
CA PHE A 53 -4.54 14.73 11.19
C PHE A 53 -5.26 15.86 10.44
N ASP A 54 -5.82 16.83 11.16
CA ASP A 54 -6.56 17.95 10.54
C ASP A 54 -5.64 18.86 9.72
N GLY A 55 -4.41 19.06 10.18
CA GLY A 55 -3.37 19.80 9.42
C GLY A 55 -2.98 19.08 8.13
N LEU A 56 -2.80 17.76 8.18
CA LEU A 56 -2.52 16.94 6.99
C LEU A 56 -3.70 16.96 6.03
N LEU A 57 -4.93 16.83 6.53
CA LEU A 57 -6.14 16.91 5.70
C LEU A 57 -6.27 18.28 5.02
N ALA A 58 -6.03 19.37 5.76
CA ALA A 58 -6.07 20.73 5.21
C ALA A 58 -5.02 20.90 4.10
N LYS A 59 -3.79 20.41 4.30
CA LYS A 59 -2.73 20.42 3.29
C LYS A 59 -3.17 19.67 2.03
N ILE A 60 -3.69 18.44 2.16
CA ILE A 60 -4.16 17.65 1.01
C ILE A 60 -5.28 18.34 0.26
N ARG A 61 -6.25 18.94 0.95
CA ARG A 61 -7.35 19.68 0.31
C ARG A 61 -6.87 20.95 -0.40
N GLN A 62 -5.87 21.62 0.12
CA GLN A 62 -5.26 22.78 -0.52
C GLN A 62 -4.49 22.37 -1.80
N GLN A 63 -3.76 21.28 -1.74
CA GLN A 63 -2.94 20.78 -2.85
C GLN A 63 -3.78 20.13 -3.94
N TYR A 64 -4.89 19.46 -3.58
CA TYR A 64 -5.78 18.74 -4.49
C TYR A 64 -7.23 19.22 -4.31
N PRO A 65 -7.54 20.47 -4.72
CA PRO A 65 -8.85 21.10 -4.49
C PRO A 65 -10.00 20.42 -5.24
N PHE A 66 -9.70 19.58 -6.23
CA PHE A 66 -10.68 18.80 -6.97
C PHE A 66 -11.24 17.60 -6.19
N LEU A 67 -10.61 17.21 -5.10
CA LEU A 67 -11.13 16.14 -4.25
C LEU A 67 -12.28 16.62 -3.37
N SER A 68 -13.32 15.80 -3.25
CA SER A 68 -14.32 16.03 -2.21
C SER A 68 -13.70 15.89 -0.82
N GLU A 69 -14.28 16.57 0.16
CA GLU A 69 -13.80 16.46 1.56
C GLU A 69 -13.83 15.01 2.06
N ALA A 70 -14.90 14.27 1.72
CA ALA A 70 -15.04 12.87 2.12
C ALA A 70 -13.93 11.99 1.52
N HIS A 71 -13.60 12.18 0.24
CA HIS A 71 -12.53 11.46 -0.45
C HIS A 71 -11.17 11.79 0.15
N ALA A 72 -10.82 13.08 0.30
CA ALA A 72 -9.58 13.51 0.91
C ALA A 72 -9.42 12.95 2.33
N ARG A 73 -10.46 13.04 3.15
CA ARG A 73 -10.48 12.52 4.52
C ARG A 73 -10.27 11.00 4.56
N ARG A 74 -10.89 10.25 3.63
CA ARG A 74 -10.71 8.80 3.54
C ARG A 74 -9.27 8.44 3.19
N LEU A 75 -8.70 9.09 2.18
CA LEU A 75 -7.30 8.85 1.79
C LEU A 75 -6.33 9.17 2.92
N VAL A 76 -6.47 10.32 3.57
CA VAL A 76 -5.60 10.71 4.70
C VAL A 76 -5.73 9.73 5.87
N ARG A 77 -6.94 9.22 6.16
CA ARG A 77 -7.14 8.22 7.22
C ARG A 77 -6.52 6.87 6.92
N LEU A 78 -6.53 6.45 5.66
CA LEU A 78 -5.98 5.14 5.26
C LEU A 78 -4.47 5.20 5.05
N TYR A 79 -3.97 6.27 4.46
CA TYR A 79 -2.61 6.33 3.92
C TYR A 79 -1.71 7.38 4.59
N GLY A 80 -2.28 8.29 5.39
CA GLY A 80 -1.51 9.38 6.02
C GLY A 80 -0.73 10.19 4.98
N THR A 81 0.57 10.38 5.22
CA THR A 81 1.46 11.11 4.29
C THR A 81 1.67 10.42 2.94
N ARG A 82 1.34 9.12 2.82
CA ARG A 82 1.39 8.41 1.53
C ARG A 82 0.28 8.81 0.56
N THR A 83 -0.71 9.56 1.00
CA THR A 83 -1.72 10.18 0.13
C THR A 83 -1.07 10.97 -1.00
N ASP A 84 0.03 11.68 -0.74
CA ASP A 84 0.80 12.40 -1.76
C ASP A 84 1.38 11.46 -2.84
N ILE A 85 1.72 10.22 -2.50
CA ILE A 85 2.23 9.22 -3.46
C ILE A 85 1.10 8.73 -4.37
N ILE A 86 -0.10 8.53 -3.81
CA ILE A 86 -1.27 8.09 -4.57
C ILE A 86 -1.73 9.16 -5.56
N LEU A 87 -1.79 10.40 -5.10
CA LEU A 87 -2.30 11.53 -5.89
C LEU A 87 -1.25 12.11 -6.85
N GLY A 88 0.04 12.04 -6.48
CA GLY A 88 1.15 12.45 -7.32
C GLY A 88 1.02 13.88 -7.83
N LYS A 89 1.05 14.04 -9.13
CA LYS A 89 0.93 15.34 -9.83
C LYS A 89 -0.48 15.59 -10.40
N ALA A 90 -1.49 14.87 -9.94
CA ALA A 90 -2.86 15.03 -10.42
C ALA A 90 -3.37 16.44 -10.17
N THR A 91 -4.04 17.02 -11.16
CA THR A 91 -4.68 18.34 -11.13
C THR A 91 -6.18 18.25 -11.27
N SER A 92 -6.70 17.07 -11.61
CA SER A 92 -8.11 16.78 -11.79
C SER A 92 -8.46 15.35 -11.39
N MET A 93 -9.74 15.05 -11.22
CA MET A 93 -10.20 13.66 -11.01
C MET A 93 -9.85 12.75 -12.18
N GLY A 94 -9.84 13.27 -13.42
CA GLY A 94 -9.47 12.52 -14.61
C GLY A 94 -8.03 11.98 -14.56
N ASP A 95 -7.11 12.70 -13.92
CA ASP A 95 -5.71 12.32 -13.80
C ASP A 95 -5.53 11.10 -12.85
N LEU A 96 -6.51 10.83 -12.00
CA LEU A 96 -6.52 9.65 -11.13
C LEU A 96 -7.03 8.38 -11.84
N GLY A 97 -7.38 8.49 -13.12
CA GLY A 97 -7.87 7.40 -13.95
C GLY A 97 -9.32 6.99 -13.65
N THR A 98 -9.64 5.76 -13.95
CA THR A 98 -10.99 5.20 -13.80
C THR A 98 -11.45 5.22 -12.34
N VAL A 99 -12.70 5.62 -12.10
CA VAL A 99 -13.39 5.46 -10.82
C VAL A 99 -14.23 4.18 -10.88
N PHE A 100 -13.86 3.17 -10.09
CA PHE A 100 -14.52 1.85 -10.12
C PHE A 100 -15.83 1.80 -9.33
N GLY A 101 -15.97 2.65 -8.33
CA GLY A 101 -17.13 2.75 -7.46
C GLY A 101 -16.84 3.54 -6.20
N ALA A 102 -17.85 4.08 -5.54
CA ALA A 102 -17.69 5.04 -4.46
C ALA A 102 -16.73 6.16 -4.89
N ASP A 103 -15.57 6.26 -4.26
CA ASP A 103 -14.50 7.18 -4.63
C ASP A 103 -13.16 6.45 -4.85
N LEU A 104 -13.21 5.14 -5.17
CA LEU A 104 -12.02 4.33 -5.45
C LEU A 104 -11.52 4.61 -6.86
N THR A 105 -10.34 5.21 -6.97
CA THR A 105 -9.70 5.56 -8.24
C THR A 105 -8.67 4.53 -8.69
N GLU A 106 -8.38 4.51 -9.97
CA GLU A 106 -7.32 3.68 -10.55
C GLU A 106 -5.95 3.97 -9.90
N ALA A 107 -5.63 5.24 -9.63
CA ALA A 107 -4.39 5.62 -8.95
C ALA A 107 -4.24 4.92 -7.58
N GLU A 108 -5.32 4.88 -6.80
CA GLU A 108 -5.34 4.21 -5.51
C GLU A 108 -5.17 2.69 -5.66
N VAL A 109 -5.86 2.07 -6.61
CA VAL A 109 -5.72 0.63 -6.88
C VAL A 109 -4.30 0.27 -7.29
N ARG A 110 -3.68 1.07 -8.16
CA ARG A 110 -2.27 0.89 -8.56
C ARG A 110 -1.32 0.95 -7.36
N TYR A 111 -1.53 1.90 -6.46
CA TYR A 111 -0.77 2.01 -5.22
C TYR A 111 -0.93 0.77 -4.34
N LEU A 112 -2.16 0.29 -4.13
CA LEU A 112 -2.44 -0.89 -3.33
C LEU A 112 -1.78 -2.16 -3.91
N MET A 113 -1.79 -2.32 -5.24
CA MET A 113 -1.12 -3.43 -5.92
C MET A 113 0.41 -3.34 -5.78
N ALA A 114 0.98 -2.15 -5.92
CA ALA A 114 2.43 -1.96 -5.92
C ALA A 114 3.05 -1.95 -4.51
N SER A 115 2.33 -1.43 -3.52
CA SER A 115 2.88 -1.13 -2.19
C SER A 115 2.25 -1.91 -1.05
N GLU A 116 1.05 -2.48 -1.24
CA GLU A 116 0.28 -3.13 -0.18
C GLU A 116 -0.19 -4.55 -0.53
N TRP A 117 0.45 -5.17 -1.52
CA TRP A 117 0.25 -6.57 -1.93
C TRP A 117 -1.21 -6.93 -2.26
N ALA A 118 -1.97 -5.98 -2.78
CA ALA A 118 -3.31 -6.28 -3.28
C ALA A 118 -3.20 -7.06 -4.60
N VAL A 119 -3.75 -8.26 -4.64
CA VAL A 119 -3.68 -9.18 -5.79
C VAL A 119 -5.03 -9.26 -6.50
N GLU A 120 -6.12 -9.24 -5.76
CA GLU A 120 -7.48 -9.37 -6.28
C GLU A 120 -8.41 -8.26 -5.76
N ALA A 121 -9.56 -8.09 -6.39
CA ALA A 121 -10.54 -7.07 -6.02
C ALA A 121 -10.97 -7.18 -4.55
N GLU A 122 -11.06 -8.39 -4.01
CA GLU A 122 -11.39 -8.63 -2.61
C GLU A 122 -10.35 -8.06 -1.65
N ASP A 123 -9.06 -8.09 -2.01
CA ASP A 123 -8.01 -7.44 -1.21
C ASP A 123 -8.27 -5.96 -1.07
N VAL A 124 -8.55 -5.28 -2.19
CA VAL A 124 -8.82 -3.85 -2.22
C VAL A 124 -10.09 -3.52 -1.44
N LEU A 125 -11.19 -4.22 -1.74
CA LEU A 125 -12.52 -3.87 -1.25
C LEU A 125 -12.75 -4.23 0.23
N TRP A 126 -12.16 -5.36 0.69
CA TRP A 126 -12.45 -5.88 2.03
C TRP A 126 -11.27 -5.88 2.98
N ARG A 127 -10.05 -6.08 2.48
CA ARG A 127 -8.86 -6.16 3.33
C ARG A 127 -8.18 -4.79 3.51
N ARG A 128 -8.20 -3.91 2.49
CA ARG A 128 -7.51 -2.61 2.53
C ARG A 128 -8.43 -1.43 2.79
N THR A 129 -9.55 -1.30 2.07
CA THR A 129 -10.35 -0.07 2.10
C THR A 129 -11.71 -0.19 2.78
N LYS A 130 -12.30 -1.37 2.87
CA LYS A 130 -13.70 -1.62 3.26
C LYS A 130 -14.74 -0.97 2.34
N LEU A 131 -14.34 -0.53 1.16
CA LEU A 131 -15.25 0.06 0.17
C LEU A 131 -16.25 -0.93 -0.42
N GLY A 132 -16.01 -2.24 -0.28
CA GLY A 132 -16.96 -3.28 -0.67
C GLY A 132 -18.38 -3.09 -0.10
N LEU A 133 -18.50 -2.41 1.05
CA LEU A 133 -19.80 -2.03 1.62
C LEU A 133 -20.61 -1.04 0.77
N LYS A 134 -19.96 -0.35 -0.18
CA LYS A 134 -20.55 0.69 -1.04
C LYS A 134 -20.48 0.35 -2.53
N PHE A 135 -19.93 -0.81 -2.87
CA PHE A 135 -19.77 -1.23 -4.26
C PHE A 135 -21.00 -2.02 -4.75
N ASN A 136 -21.33 -1.85 -6.02
CA ASN A 136 -22.24 -2.72 -6.74
C ASN A 136 -21.47 -3.80 -7.52
N ALA A 137 -22.19 -4.80 -8.04
CA ALA A 137 -21.60 -5.92 -8.77
C ALA A 137 -20.77 -5.47 -10.00
N ALA A 138 -21.25 -4.49 -10.75
CA ALA A 138 -20.55 -3.98 -11.93
C ALA A 138 -19.20 -3.32 -11.56
N GLY A 139 -19.15 -2.58 -10.47
CA GLY A 139 -17.90 -1.99 -9.96
C GLY A 139 -16.91 -3.05 -9.51
N VAL A 140 -17.37 -4.11 -8.85
CA VAL A 140 -16.54 -5.26 -8.45
C VAL A 140 -15.93 -5.95 -9.67
N GLU A 141 -16.75 -6.21 -10.70
CA GLU A 141 -16.31 -6.84 -11.95
C GLU A 141 -15.28 -5.96 -12.69
N ALA A 142 -15.56 -4.67 -12.84
CA ALA A 142 -14.65 -3.73 -13.50
C ALA A 142 -13.30 -3.66 -12.79
N LEU A 143 -13.29 -3.60 -11.45
CA LEU A 143 -12.08 -3.61 -10.64
C LEU A 143 -11.30 -4.92 -10.83
N GLY A 144 -11.97 -6.07 -10.76
CA GLY A 144 -11.36 -7.38 -10.96
C GLY A 144 -10.70 -7.51 -12.34
N THR A 145 -11.40 -7.10 -13.39
CA THR A 145 -10.88 -7.08 -14.77
C THR A 145 -9.65 -6.20 -14.89
N PHE A 146 -9.69 -4.99 -14.33
CA PHE A 146 -8.54 -4.08 -14.33
C PHE A 146 -7.31 -4.70 -13.66
N MET A 147 -7.48 -5.28 -12.47
CA MET A 147 -6.37 -5.87 -11.72
C MET A 147 -5.77 -7.08 -12.43
N ALA A 148 -6.61 -7.96 -12.99
CA ALA A 148 -6.16 -9.14 -13.76
C ALA A 148 -5.32 -8.76 -14.99
N ASN A 149 -5.76 -7.78 -15.77
CA ASN A 149 -5.04 -7.29 -16.95
C ASN A 149 -3.65 -6.75 -16.57
N ARG A 150 -3.55 -6.01 -15.49
CA ARG A 150 -2.28 -5.45 -15.03
C ARG A 150 -1.28 -6.49 -14.53
N GLN A 151 -1.74 -7.55 -13.91
CA GLN A 151 -0.86 -8.67 -13.53
C GLN A 151 -0.32 -9.41 -14.76
N GLY A 152 -1.13 -9.53 -15.80
CA GLY A 152 -0.71 -10.10 -17.10
C GLY A 152 0.42 -9.31 -17.75
N ASP A 153 0.34 -7.99 -17.73
CA ASP A 153 1.36 -7.10 -18.30
C ASP A 153 2.66 -7.15 -17.48
N GLY A 154 2.60 -7.17 -16.16
CA GLY A 154 3.77 -7.29 -15.29
C GLY A 154 4.52 -8.61 -15.51
N LYS A 155 3.82 -9.73 -15.69
CA LYS A 155 4.43 -11.03 -16.00
C LYS A 155 5.09 -11.05 -17.38
N ARG A 156 4.48 -10.42 -18.39
CA ARG A 156 5.06 -10.31 -19.74
C ARG A 156 6.34 -9.48 -19.75
N GLN A 157 6.38 -8.36 -19.02
CA GLN A 157 7.58 -7.52 -18.93
C GLN A 157 8.71 -8.22 -18.18
N ALA A 158 8.42 -8.92 -17.09
CA ALA A 158 9.41 -9.70 -16.35
C ALA A 158 9.97 -10.86 -17.19
N GLY A 159 9.14 -11.54 -17.99
CA GLY A 159 9.55 -12.59 -18.92
C GLY A 159 10.45 -12.08 -20.05
N ALA A 160 10.12 -10.91 -20.63
CA ALA A 160 10.93 -10.30 -21.68
C ALA A 160 12.30 -9.82 -21.17
N ALA A 161 12.36 -9.26 -19.96
CA ALA A 161 13.61 -8.84 -19.33
C ALA A 161 14.52 -10.06 -18.98
N GLY A 162 13.92 -11.18 -18.58
CA GLY A 162 14.65 -12.43 -18.30
C GLY A 162 15.29 -13.07 -19.55
N MET A 163 14.66 -12.93 -20.72
CA MET A 163 15.21 -13.44 -21.98
C MET A 163 16.33 -12.54 -22.55
N ALA A 164 16.27 -11.24 -22.32
CA ALA A 164 17.31 -10.31 -22.77
C ALA A 164 18.63 -10.43 -21.99
N ASN A 165 18.64 -11.06 -20.83
CA ASN A 165 19.82 -11.24 -19.98
C ASN A 165 20.51 -12.61 -20.20
N GLN A 166 20.03 -13.44 -21.14
CA GLN A 166 20.59 -14.76 -21.48
C GLN A 166 21.17 -14.81 -22.91
N ALA A 167 21.22 -13.67 -23.60
CA ALA A 167 21.88 -13.51 -24.91
C ALA A 167 23.12 -12.64 -24.77
#